data_0f0683804eb4101e9e994f187c65971b
#
_entry.id   0f0683804eb4101e9e994f187c65971b
#
_cell.length_a   1.000
_cell.length_b   1.000
_cell.length_c   1.000
_cell.angle_alpha   90.00
_cell.angle_beta   90.00
_cell.angle_gamma   90.00
#
_symmetry.space_group_name_H-M   'P 1'
#
loop_
_entity.id
_entity.type
_entity.pdbx_description
1 polymer ?
#
loop_
_entity_poly.entity_id
_entity_poly.type
_entity_poly.pdbx_seq_one_letter_code
_entity_poly.pdbx_strand_id
1 'polypeptide(L)'
;LTAQQVLGLGVDQVVKRVVERLNVRELDRVWLHLDLDVLDEKILPAVDSPGGPGLDFMQVSELLTNLVHGGRMLGPDVTVYDPELDPGTKYADSIVECLVRGLV
;
A
#
# COMPACT_ATOMS: atom_id res chain seq x y z
N LEU A 1 -7.79 1.68 9.41
CA LEU A 1 -7.44 3.06 9.07
C LEU A 1 -7.87 3.37 7.63
N THR A 2 -8.52 4.50 7.44
CA THR A 2 -8.84 5.01 6.10
C THR A 2 -7.64 5.74 5.49
N ALA A 3 -7.65 5.95 4.17
CA ALA A 3 -6.62 6.74 3.51
C ALA A 3 -6.51 8.15 4.10
N GLN A 4 -7.64 8.79 4.43
CA GLN A 4 -7.63 10.10 5.09
C GLN A 4 -6.94 10.07 6.46
N GLN A 5 -7.18 9.04 7.24
CA GLN A 5 -6.51 8.87 8.54
C GLN A 5 -5.01 8.66 8.37
N VAL A 6 -4.60 7.89 7.37
CA VAL A 6 -3.18 7.68 7.06
C VAL A 6 -2.53 9.01 6.65
N LEU A 7 -3.18 9.78 5.77
CA LEU A 7 -2.67 11.10 5.36
C LEU A 7 -2.55 12.07 6.53
N GLY A 8 -3.50 12.04 7.47
CA GLY A 8 -3.47 12.90 8.64
C GLY A 8 -2.42 12.52 9.68
N LEU A 9 -2.13 11.23 9.83
CA LEU A 9 -1.16 10.71 10.81
C LEU A 9 0.28 10.71 10.28
N GLY A 10 0.44 10.47 8.98
CA GLY A 10 1.73 10.20 8.37
C GLY A 10 2.14 8.74 8.48
N VAL A 11 3.03 8.32 7.58
CA VAL A 11 3.46 6.92 7.45
C VAL A 11 4.06 6.38 8.75
N ASP A 12 4.94 7.13 9.41
CA ASP A 12 5.61 6.68 10.63
C ASP A 12 4.62 6.33 11.75
N GLN A 13 3.61 7.18 11.95
CA GLN A 13 2.60 6.94 12.98
C GLN A 13 1.71 5.76 12.65
N VAL A 14 1.40 5.57 11.37
CA VAL A 14 0.61 4.42 10.90
C VAL A 14 1.37 3.13 11.16
N VAL A 15 2.65 3.07 10.77
CA VAL A 15 3.50 1.90 10.99
C VAL A 15 3.58 1.57 12.49
N LYS A 16 3.80 2.58 13.33
CA LYS A 16 3.85 2.42 14.77
C LYS A 16 2.56 1.80 15.32
N ARG A 17 1.41 2.28 14.89
CA ARG A 17 0.11 1.74 15.32
C ARG A 17 -0.09 0.30 14.87
N VAL A 18 0.32 -0.04 13.64
CA VAL A 18 0.25 -1.41 13.14
C VAL A 18 1.11 -2.34 14.01
N VAL A 19 2.36 -1.96 14.23
CA VAL A 19 3.30 -2.76 15.05
C VAL A 19 2.78 -2.95 16.47
N GLU A 20 2.29 -1.89 17.10
CA GLU A 20 1.69 -1.97 18.44
C GLU A 20 0.50 -2.94 18.47
N ARG A 21 -0.35 -2.89 17.44
CA ARG A 21 -1.50 -3.79 17.35
C ARG A 21 -1.09 -5.25 17.20
N LEU A 22 -0.07 -5.50 16.38
CA LEU A 22 0.49 -6.84 16.20
C LEU A 22 1.12 -7.36 17.51
N ASN A 23 1.81 -6.51 18.23
CA ASN A 23 2.41 -6.85 19.53
C ASN A 23 1.35 -7.21 20.57
N VAL A 24 0.30 -6.39 20.70
CA VAL A 24 -0.79 -6.64 21.65
C VAL A 24 -1.49 -7.97 21.38
N ARG A 25 -1.63 -8.34 20.11
CA ARG A 25 -2.25 -9.61 19.70
C ARG A 25 -1.27 -10.77 19.58
N GLU A 26 0.00 -10.53 19.88
CA GLU A 26 1.08 -11.54 19.78
C GLU A 26 1.17 -12.18 18.40
N LEU A 27 0.92 -11.37 17.35
CA LEU A 27 1.00 -11.83 15.97
C LEU A 27 2.39 -11.62 15.41
N ASP A 28 3.08 -12.70 15.10
CA ASP A 28 4.45 -12.70 14.57
C ASP A 28 4.54 -13.04 13.08
N ARG A 29 3.43 -13.46 12.48
CA ARG A 29 3.34 -13.82 11.06
C ARG A 29 2.06 -13.24 10.49
N VAL A 30 2.22 -12.38 9.49
CA VAL A 30 1.08 -11.70 8.84
C VAL A 30 1.25 -11.69 7.33
N TRP A 31 0.13 -11.63 6.65
CA TRP A 31 0.07 -11.45 5.22
C TRP A 31 -0.35 -10.03 4.91
N LEU A 32 0.34 -9.37 3.97
CA LEU A 32 0.00 -8.02 3.58
C LEU A 32 -0.95 -8.06 2.39
N HIS A 33 -2.12 -7.46 2.55
CA HIS A 33 -3.05 -7.24 1.45
C HIS A 33 -2.96 -5.79 1.01
N LEU A 34 -2.55 -5.57 -0.24
CA LEU A 34 -2.48 -4.24 -0.84
C LEU A 34 -3.59 -4.09 -1.88
N ASP A 35 -4.58 -3.33 -1.53
CA ASP A 35 -5.62 -2.92 -2.46
C ASP A 35 -5.19 -1.61 -3.12
N LEU A 36 -5.06 -1.60 -4.44
CA LEU A 36 -4.52 -0.45 -5.17
C LEU A 36 -5.43 0.77 -5.17
N ASP A 37 -6.68 0.64 -4.76
CA ASP A 37 -7.56 1.79 -4.62
C ASP A 37 -7.25 2.66 -3.39
N VAL A 38 -6.28 2.26 -2.57
CA VAL A 38 -5.69 3.11 -1.54
C VAL A 38 -4.96 4.31 -2.14
N LEU A 39 -4.50 4.18 -3.39
CA LEU A 39 -3.88 5.27 -4.13
C LEU A 39 -4.91 6.30 -4.57
N ASP A 40 -4.48 7.57 -4.61
CA ASP A 40 -5.31 8.65 -5.11
C ASP A 40 -5.78 8.35 -6.54
N GLU A 41 -7.05 8.59 -6.82
CA GLU A 41 -7.64 8.30 -8.15
C GLU A 41 -6.98 9.08 -9.29
N LYS A 42 -6.38 10.23 -8.98
CA LYS A 42 -5.63 11.02 -9.97
C LYS A 42 -4.27 10.42 -10.27
N ILE A 43 -3.72 9.65 -9.32
CA ILE A 43 -2.41 8.98 -9.46
C ILE A 43 -2.58 7.62 -10.12
N LEU A 44 -3.59 6.87 -9.71
CA LEU A 44 -3.90 5.57 -10.28
C LEU A 44 -5.40 5.43 -10.57
N PRO A 45 -5.86 5.85 -11.77
CA PRO A 45 -7.24 5.65 -12.17
C PRO A 45 -7.54 4.23 -12.68
N ALA A 46 -6.52 3.43 -12.95
CA ALA A 46 -6.63 2.09 -13.52
C ALA A 46 -7.03 1.04 -12.46
N VAL A 47 -8.08 1.32 -11.71
CA VAL A 47 -8.65 0.45 -10.68
C VAL A 47 -10.15 0.29 -10.92
N ASP A 48 -10.69 -0.80 -10.40
CA ASP A 48 -12.09 -1.17 -10.58
C ASP A 48 -13.06 -0.12 -10.03
N SER A 49 -12.75 0.44 -8.88
CA SER A 49 -13.58 1.45 -8.20
C SER A 49 -12.70 2.56 -7.64
N PRO A 50 -12.36 3.58 -8.43
CA PRO A 50 -11.56 4.70 -7.92
C PRO A 50 -12.20 5.33 -6.68
N GLY A 51 -11.41 5.44 -5.61
CA GLY A 51 -11.91 5.80 -4.29
C GLY A 51 -11.85 7.28 -3.93
N GLY A 52 -11.39 8.15 -4.84
CA GLY A 52 -11.16 9.57 -4.55
C GLY A 52 -9.79 9.86 -3.94
N PRO A 53 -9.69 10.81 -2.99
CA PRO A 53 -8.41 11.16 -2.37
C PRO A 53 -7.75 9.97 -1.68
N GLY A 54 -6.46 9.79 -1.92
CA GLY A 54 -5.71 8.65 -1.39
C GLY A 54 -4.21 8.93 -1.28
N LEU A 55 -3.44 7.87 -1.14
CA LEU A 55 -1.99 7.93 -1.00
C LEU A 55 -1.32 8.10 -2.37
N ASP A 56 -0.10 8.60 -2.39
CA ASP A 56 0.76 8.55 -3.56
C ASP A 56 1.66 7.29 -3.54
N PHE A 57 2.36 7.05 -4.65
CA PHE A 57 3.24 5.88 -4.76
C PHE A 57 4.40 5.90 -3.75
N MET A 58 4.93 7.08 -3.42
CA MET A 58 6.01 7.19 -2.44
C MET A 58 5.53 6.81 -1.03
N GLN A 59 4.36 7.26 -0.65
CA GLN A 59 3.77 6.92 0.64
C GLN A 59 3.50 5.42 0.75
N VAL A 60 3.00 4.79 -0.31
CA VAL A 60 2.79 3.34 -0.34
C VAL A 60 4.12 2.59 -0.25
N SER A 61 5.14 3.00 -1.02
CA SER A 61 6.48 2.39 -0.94
C SER A 61 7.06 2.49 0.46
N GLU A 62 6.93 3.62 1.10
CA GLU A 62 7.43 3.85 2.46
C GLU A 62 6.70 2.98 3.48
N LEU A 63 5.38 2.87 3.38
CA LEU A 63 4.60 1.93 4.21
C LEU A 63 5.09 0.49 4.03
N LEU A 64 5.24 0.05 2.79
CA LEU A 64 5.71 -1.30 2.48
C LEU A 64 7.08 -1.56 3.07
N THR A 65 8.03 -0.65 2.86
CA THR A 65 9.39 -0.76 3.39
C THR A 65 9.37 -0.96 4.91
N ASN A 66 8.65 -0.10 5.61
CA ASN A 66 8.64 -0.14 7.08
C ASN A 66 7.91 -1.38 7.62
N LEU A 67 6.84 -1.80 6.97
CA LEU A 67 6.10 -3.00 7.40
C LEU A 67 6.90 -4.29 7.12
N VAL A 68 7.60 -4.35 5.99
CA VAL A 68 8.41 -5.52 5.62
C VAL A 68 9.66 -5.65 6.50
N HIS A 69 10.31 -4.53 6.82
CA HIS A 69 11.51 -4.54 7.68
C HIS A 69 11.24 -5.01 9.11
N GLY A 70 9.99 -5.02 9.55
CA GLY A 70 9.62 -5.60 10.84
C GLY A 70 9.78 -7.12 10.93
N GLY A 71 10.00 -7.81 9.82
CA GLY A 71 10.26 -9.24 9.76
C GLY A 71 9.04 -10.14 10.00
N ARG A 72 7.84 -9.58 10.08
CA ARG A 72 6.61 -10.32 10.34
C ARG A 72 5.82 -10.66 9.07
N MET A 73 6.12 -9.98 7.96
CA MET A 73 5.43 -10.19 6.69
C MET A 73 5.89 -11.49 6.04
N LEU A 74 4.95 -12.37 5.75
CA LEU A 74 5.20 -13.60 4.98
C LEU A 74 5.21 -13.31 3.49
N GLY A 75 4.41 -12.35 3.06
CA GLY A 75 4.33 -11.94 1.67
C GLY A 75 3.16 -11.00 1.45
N PRO A 76 3.09 -10.34 0.30
CA PRO A 76 1.96 -9.52 -0.10
C PRO A 76 1.10 -10.20 -1.15
N ASP A 77 -0.14 -9.77 -1.24
CA ASP A 77 -0.92 -9.84 -2.46
C ASP A 77 -1.35 -8.42 -2.88
N VAL A 78 -1.58 -8.24 -4.17
CA VAL A 78 -1.95 -6.95 -4.75
C VAL A 78 -3.20 -7.14 -5.60
N THR A 79 -4.20 -6.33 -5.37
CA THR A 79 -5.50 -6.48 -6.03
C THR A 79 -6.02 -5.18 -6.61
N VAL A 80 -7.08 -5.29 -7.42
CA VAL A 80 -7.92 -4.19 -7.92
C VAL A 80 -7.34 -3.46 -9.14
N TYR A 81 -6.17 -3.85 -9.65
CA TYR A 81 -5.67 -3.31 -10.91
C TYR A 81 -6.52 -3.74 -12.10
N ASP A 82 -6.91 -2.78 -12.92
CA ASP A 82 -7.67 -3.03 -14.16
C ASP A 82 -6.79 -2.70 -15.39
N PRO A 83 -6.25 -3.72 -16.07
CA PRO A 83 -5.38 -3.50 -17.22
C PRO A 83 -6.10 -2.88 -18.43
N GLU A 84 -7.41 -3.00 -18.54
CA GLU A 84 -8.18 -2.38 -19.62
C GLU A 84 -8.18 -0.85 -19.50
N LEU A 85 -8.01 -0.32 -18.30
CA LEU A 85 -7.91 1.11 -18.04
C LEU A 85 -6.47 1.64 -18.13
N ASP A 86 -5.53 0.79 -18.53
CA ASP A 86 -4.11 1.11 -18.63
C ASP A 86 -3.52 0.69 -19.98
N PRO A 87 -4.03 1.24 -21.08
CA PRO A 87 -3.44 0.95 -22.40
C PRO A 87 -2.01 1.51 -22.45
N GLY A 88 -1.05 0.66 -22.81
CA GLY A 88 0.38 1.02 -22.84
C GLY A 88 1.11 0.78 -21.51
N THR A 89 0.46 0.24 -20.50
CA THR A 89 1.06 -0.24 -19.25
C THR A 89 1.77 0.82 -18.39
N LYS A 90 1.45 2.10 -18.58
CA LYS A 90 2.04 3.20 -17.83
C LYS A 90 1.84 3.05 -16.32
N TYR A 91 0.63 2.72 -15.90
CA TYR A 91 0.32 2.55 -14.47
C TYR A 91 0.88 1.25 -13.93
N ALA A 92 0.88 0.18 -14.72
CA ALA A 92 1.53 -1.07 -14.35
C ALA A 92 3.02 -0.86 -14.05
N ASP A 93 3.72 -0.11 -14.88
CA ASP A 93 5.13 0.22 -14.66
C ASP A 93 5.34 0.98 -13.34
N SER A 94 4.48 1.94 -13.03
CA SER A 94 4.54 2.69 -11.79
C SER A 94 4.24 1.82 -10.56
N ILE A 95 3.28 0.89 -10.67
CA ILE A 95 2.97 -0.07 -9.63
C ILE A 95 4.18 -0.97 -9.35
N VAL A 96 4.78 -1.53 -10.40
CA VAL A 96 5.97 -2.38 -10.28
C VAL A 96 7.12 -1.63 -9.61
N GLU A 97 7.38 -0.40 -10.02
CA GLU A 97 8.42 0.44 -9.41
C GLU A 97 8.14 0.67 -7.92
N CYS A 98 6.90 0.97 -7.57
CA CYS A 98 6.47 1.14 -6.18
C CYS A 98 6.72 -0.12 -5.34
N LEU A 99 6.34 -1.29 -5.86
CA LEU A 99 6.53 -2.57 -5.18
C LEU A 99 8.03 -2.91 -5.02
N VAL A 100 8.83 -2.68 -6.05
CA VAL A 100 10.28 -2.92 -5.96
C VAL A 100 10.91 -2.03 -4.91
N ARG A 101 10.60 -0.74 -4.89
CA ARG A 101 11.11 0.18 -3.87
C ARG A 101 10.68 -0.19 -2.46
N GLY A 102 9.46 -0.66 -2.30
CA GLY A 102 8.90 -0.98 -1.00
C GLY A 102 9.30 -2.34 -0.45
N LEU A 103 9.42 -3.36 -1.31
CA LEU A 103 9.61 -4.75 -0.90
C LEU A 103 11.05 -5.26 -1.01
N VAL A 104 11.86 -4.60 -1.79
CA VAL A 104 13.27 -4.94 -2.03
C VAL A 104 14.19 -3.90 -1.41
#